data_ee6accca706e75c39215b77a4308a992
#
_entry.id   ee6accca706e75c39215b77a4308a992
#
_cell.length_a   1.000
_cell.length_b   1.000
_cell.length_c   1.000
_cell.angle_alpha   90.00
_cell.angle_beta   90.00
_cell.angle_gamma   90.00
#
_symmetry.space_group_name_H-M   'P 1'
#
loop_
_entity.id
_entity.type
_entity.pdbx_description
1 polymer ?
#
loop_
_entity_poly.entity_id
_entity_poly.type
_entity_poly.pdbx_seq_one_letter_code
_entity_poly.pdbx_strand_id
1 'polypeptide(L)'
;TSTTTTMQNRKQHNIQNTIIINMRTKFKNASEAFDYFYIKIKDTGADFDGTKALFNVGFYIADPAKNKIKSGFRKWNKEYADAEWQWYLSGIPSINKLGYIYGKVPAIWKRMADAAGNVNSNYGYQWQRNDQIDHVIDLLKSNKNTRQAAISIYDAKEHYMYTHDTPCTYAVQFTIIDNKLNMSVYMRSNDLWYGFCNDQYQFSMLQKMIAEKLNLPVGWYYHHAHNLHLYNDKI
;
A
#
# COMPACT_ATOMS: atom_id res chain seq x y z
N THR A 1 36.61 -27.04 -10.13
CA THR A 1 35.54 -26.67 -9.14
C THR A 1 35.27 -25.16 -9.10
N SER A 2 36.25 -24.30 -9.49
CA SER A 2 36.13 -22.82 -9.47
C SER A 2 35.29 -22.26 -10.64
N THR A 3 35.33 -22.86 -11.82
CA THR A 3 34.67 -22.39 -13.04
C THR A 3 33.12 -22.58 -13.00
N THR A 4 32.65 -23.62 -12.38
CA THR A 4 31.19 -23.93 -12.30
C THR A 4 30.46 -22.97 -11.39
N THR A 5 31.05 -22.60 -10.25
CA THR A 5 30.48 -21.63 -9.30
C THR A 5 30.39 -20.23 -9.89
N THR A 6 31.38 -19.82 -10.67
CA THR A 6 31.39 -18.50 -11.31
C THR A 6 30.33 -18.37 -12.41
N MET A 7 30.05 -19.45 -13.14
CA MET A 7 29.01 -19.48 -14.18
C MET A 7 27.59 -19.49 -13.57
N GLN A 8 27.38 -20.19 -12.46
CA GLN A 8 26.09 -20.16 -11.76
C GLN A 8 25.79 -18.79 -11.17
N ASN A 9 26.77 -18.13 -10.56
CA ASN A 9 26.61 -16.77 -10.03
C ASN A 9 26.35 -15.73 -11.14
N ARG A 10 26.99 -15.87 -12.30
CA ARG A 10 26.70 -15.00 -13.48
C ARG A 10 25.32 -15.24 -14.06
N LYS A 11 24.82 -16.49 -14.10
CA LYS A 11 23.47 -16.79 -14.57
C LYS A 11 22.40 -16.24 -13.60
N GLN A 12 22.59 -16.36 -12.30
CA GLN A 12 21.68 -15.79 -11.30
C GLN A 12 21.65 -14.26 -11.37
N HIS A 13 22.79 -13.59 -11.51
CA HIS A 13 22.87 -12.13 -11.62
C HIS A 13 22.23 -11.61 -12.90
N ASN A 14 22.40 -12.31 -14.03
CA ASN A 14 21.75 -11.96 -15.30
C ASN A 14 20.23 -12.21 -15.27
N ILE A 15 19.74 -13.24 -14.56
CA ILE A 15 18.32 -13.53 -14.44
C ILE A 15 17.62 -12.42 -13.62
N GLN A 16 18.21 -11.96 -12.51
CA GLN A 16 17.65 -10.86 -11.73
C GLN A 16 17.58 -9.54 -12.51
N ASN A 17 18.65 -9.19 -13.24
CA ASN A 17 18.66 -7.98 -14.07
C ASN A 17 17.67 -8.06 -15.24
N THR A 18 17.47 -9.22 -15.85
CA THR A 18 16.51 -9.42 -16.96
C THR A 18 15.06 -9.38 -16.45
N ILE A 19 14.80 -9.86 -15.24
CA ILE A 19 13.48 -9.88 -14.63
C ILE A 19 13.00 -8.45 -14.27
N ILE A 20 13.89 -7.59 -13.78
CA ILE A 20 13.57 -6.19 -13.43
C ILE A 20 13.22 -5.38 -14.68
N ILE A 21 13.91 -5.62 -15.82
CA ILE A 21 13.72 -4.89 -17.07
C ILE A 21 12.36 -5.21 -17.75
N ASN A 22 11.76 -6.37 -17.50
CA ASN A 22 10.51 -6.82 -18.14
C ASN A 22 9.28 -6.80 -17.23
N MET A 23 9.32 -6.09 -16.10
CA MET A 23 8.17 -6.01 -15.21
C MET A 23 7.13 -5.02 -15.75
N ARG A 24 5.89 -5.46 -15.90
CA ARG A 24 4.79 -4.57 -16.29
C ARG A 24 4.56 -3.51 -15.20
N THR A 25 4.53 -2.24 -15.60
CA THR A 25 4.44 -1.09 -14.69
C THR A 25 3.12 -0.31 -14.79
N LYS A 26 2.19 -0.71 -15.67
CA LYS A 26 0.89 -0.02 -15.85
C LYS A 26 -0.25 -1.03 -15.92
N PHE A 27 -1.25 -0.81 -15.09
CA PHE A 27 -2.46 -1.63 -14.98
C PHE A 27 -3.71 -0.76 -15.09
N LYS A 28 -4.79 -1.33 -15.65
CA LYS A 28 -6.05 -0.60 -15.78
C LYS A 28 -6.71 -0.34 -14.41
N ASN A 29 -6.61 -1.32 -13.51
CA ASN A 29 -7.23 -1.30 -12.20
C ASN A 29 -6.47 -2.19 -11.20
N ALA A 30 -6.88 -2.16 -9.93
CA ALA A 30 -6.24 -2.90 -8.85
C ALA A 30 -6.30 -4.43 -9.03
N SER A 31 -7.42 -4.95 -9.56
CA SER A 31 -7.56 -6.41 -9.77
C SER A 31 -6.57 -6.94 -10.81
N GLU A 32 -6.37 -6.20 -11.89
CA GLU A 32 -5.39 -6.56 -12.92
C GLU A 32 -3.94 -6.55 -12.37
N ALA A 33 -3.61 -5.58 -11.51
CA ALA A 33 -2.33 -5.52 -10.84
C ALA A 33 -2.14 -6.72 -9.89
N PHE A 34 -3.16 -7.03 -9.08
CA PHE A 34 -3.15 -8.17 -8.17
C PHE A 34 -2.91 -9.50 -8.92
N ASP A 35 -3.67 -9.78 -9.97
CA ASP A 35 -3.57 -11.02 -10.74
C ASP A 35 -2.19 -11.17 -11.38
N TYR A 36 -1.64 -10.08 -11.93
CA TYR A 36 -0.30 -10.07 -12.50
C TYR A 36 0.79 -10.35 -11.45
N PHE A 37 0.77 -9.63 -10.34
CA PHE A 37 1.81 -9.78 -9.31
C PHE A 37 1.69 -11.09 -8.55
N TYR A 38 0.49 -11.66 -8.40
CA TYR A 38 0.32 -12.99 -7.84
C TYR A 38 1.12 -14.05 -8.63
N ILE A 39 0.94 -14.06 -9.95
CA ILE A 39 1.67 -14.98 -10.82
C ILE A 39 3.18 -14.64 -10.80
N LYS A 40 3.52 -13.35 -10.90
CA LYS A 40 4.92 -12.91 -10.97
C LYS A 40 5.70 -13.27 -9.71
N ILE A 41 5.15 -13.05 -8.53
CA ILE A 41 5.78 -13.44 -7.25
C ILE A 41 5.92 -14.95 -7.16
N LYS A 42 4.85 -15.71 -7.47
CA LYS A 42 4.86 -17.15 -7.45
C LYS A 42 5.98 -17.74 -8.32
N ASP A 43 6.11 -17.24 -9.56
CA ASP A 43 7.03 -17.79 -10.56
C ASP A 43 8.48 -17.30 -10.38
N THR A 44 8.68 -16.06 -9.93
CA THR A 44 10.00 -15.41 -9.95
C THR A 44 10.39 -14.72 -8.64
N GLY A 45 9.55 -14.75 -7.62
CA GLY A 45 9.87 -14.18 -6.31
C GLY A 45 11.02 -14.91 -5.63
N ALA A 46 11.90 -14.15 -5.00
CA ALA A 46 12.96 -14.70 -4.16
C ALA A 46 12.38 -15.20 -2.83
N ASP A 47 12.91 -16.29 -2.31
CA ASP A 47 12.56 -16.75 -0.97
C ASP A 47 13.11 -15.75 0.08
N PHE A 48 12.23 -15.26 0.95
CA PHE A 48 12.57 -14.27 1.95
C PHE A 48 11.64 -14.41 3.17
N ASP A 49 12.20 -14.82 4.31
CA ASP A 49 11.52 -14.88 5.60
C ASP A 49 10.09 -15.49 5.56
N GLY A 50 9.98 -16.73 5.08
CA GLY A 50 8.70 -17.46 4.98
C GLY A 50 7.75 -16.93 3.89
N THR A 51 8.27 -16.11 2.97
CA THR A 51 7.53 -15.55 1.84
C THR A 51 8.30 -15.74 0.53
N LYS A 52 7.61 -15.54 -0.61
CA LYS A 52 8.23 -15.18 -1.87
C LYS A 52 8.04 -13.70 -2.13
N ALA A 53 9.11 -13.00 -2.50
CA ALA A 53 9.12 -11.55 -2.61
C ALA A 53 9.77 -11.03 -3.90
N LEU A 54 9.23 -9.90 -4.39
CA LEU A 54 9.86 -9.03 -5.37
C LEU A 54 10.27 -7.73 -4.66
N PHE A 55 11.45 -7.21 -5.01
CA PHE A 55 11.98 -6.00 -4.36
C PHE A 55 11.92 -4.78 -5.27
N ASN A 56 11.68 -3.59 -4.68
CA ASN A 56 11.59 -2.31 -5.38
C ASN A 56 10.57 -2.31 -6.52
N VAL A 57 9.39 -2.83 -6.23
CA VAL A 57 8.29 -2.90 -7.19
C VAL A 57 7.55 -1.58 -7.24
N GLY A 58 7.43 -0.98 -8.43
CA GLY A 58 6.66 0.24 -8.64
C GLY A 58 5.77 0.14 -9.87
N PHE A 59 4.48 0.53 -9.73
CA PHE A 59 3.53 0.45 -10.84
C PHE A 59 2.37 1.44 -10.69
N TYR A 60 1.76 1.75 -11.83
CA TYR A 60 0.59 2.62 -11.93
C TYR A 60 -0.71 1.83 -12.04
N ILE A 61 -1.73 2.28 -11.34
CA ILE A 61 -3.14 1.94 -11.53
C ILE A 61 -3.81 3.14 -12.20
N ALA A 62 -4.23 2.96 -13.46
CA ALA A 62 -4.77 4.06 -14.28
C ALA A 62 -6.14 4.54 -13.80
N ASP A 63 -6.98 3.63 -13.29
CA ASP A 63 -8.31 3.92 -12.77
C ASP A 63 -8.43 3.42 -11.32
N PRO A 64 -7.97 4.22 -10.33
CA PRO A 64 -8.06 3.84 -8.92
C PRO A 64 -9.50 3.82 -8.38
N ALA A 65 -10.49 4.35 -9.08
CA ALA A 65 -11.89 4.18 -8.72
C ALA A 65 -12.36 2.71 -8.87
N LYS A 66 -11.70 1.94 -9.74
CA LYS A 66 -11.88 0.48 -9.88
C LYS A 66 -10.99 -0.29 -8.90
N ASN A 67 -11.17 -0.02 -7.62
CA ASN A 67 -10.36 -0.53 -6.51
C ASN A 67 -10.80 -1.90 -5.94
N LYS A 68 -11.84 -2.51 -6.47
CA LYS A 68 -12.29 -3.84 -6.04
C LYS A 68 -11.43 -4.93 -6.65
N ILE A 69 -10.96 -5.86 -5.83
CA ILE A 69 -10.29 -7.07 -6.29
C ILE A 69 -11.35 -8.07 -6.75
N LYS A 70 -11.31 -8.42 -8.04
CA LYS A 70 -12.27 -9.33 -8.70
C LYS A 70 -11.62 -10.64 -9.14
N SER A 71 -10.48 -11.00 -8.54
CA SER A 71 -9.78 -12.25 -8.84
C SER A 71 -10.65 -13.44 -8.51
N GLY A 72 -10.68 -14.44 -9.39
CA GLY A 72 -11.50 -15.64 -9.22
C GLY A 72 -11.11 -16.52 -8.02
N PHE A 73 -9.84 -16.42 -7.60
CA PHE A 73 -9.30 -17.22 -6.48
C PHE A 73 -9.11 -16.42 -5.19
N ARG A 74 -9.03 -15.06 -5.26
CA ARG A 74 -8.95 -14.20 -4.09
C ARG A 74 -10.34 -13.68 -3.71
N LYS A 75 -10.99 -14.32 -2.74
CA LYS A 75 -12.28 -13.87 -2.20
C LYS A 75 -12.06 -12.64 -1.30
N TRP A 76 -11.91 -11.47 -1.93
CA TRP A 76 -11.75 -10.20 -1.22
C TRP A 76 -13.06 -9.77 -0.57
N ASN A 77 -12.98 -9.28 0.66
CA ASN A 77 -14.14 -8.87 1.44
C ASN A 77 -14.30 -7.35 1.41
N LYS A 78 -15.23 -6.88 0.56
CA LYS A 78 -15.54 -5.45 0.43
C LYS A 78 -16.16 -4.87 1.70
N GLU A 79 -17.02 -5.62 2.39
CA GLU A 79 -17.67 -5.17 3.63
C GLU A 79 -16.63 -4.85 4.71
N TYR A 80 -15.61 -5.70 4.83
CA TYR A 80 -14.47 -5.42 5.70
C TYR A 80 -13.70 -4.17 5.27
N ALA A 81 -13.41 -4.03 3.99
CA ALA A 81 -12.67 -2.86 3.49
C ALA A 81 -13.46 -1.54 3.70
N ASP A 82 -14.79 -1.57 3.54
CA ASP A 82 -15.66 -0.43 3.86
C ASP A 82 -15.63 -0.09 5.36
N ALA A 83 -15.68 -1.10 6.22
CA ALA A 83 -15.60 -0.92 7.66
C ALA A 83 -14.24 -0.36 8.11
N GLU A 84 -13.16 -0.86 7.53
CA GLU A 84 -11.80 -0.36 7.74
C GLU A 84 -11.67 1.10 7.28
N TRP A 85 -12.26 1.47 6.14
CA TRP A 85 -12.33 2.87 5.70
C TRP A 85 -13.03 3.76 6.72
N GLN A 86 -14.19 3.35 7.25
CA GLN A 86 -14.90 4.09 8.28
C GLN A 86 -14.08 4.21 9.59
N TRP A 87 -13.35 3.16 9.92
CA TRP A 87 -12.42 3.20 11.04
C TRP A 87 -11.29 4.20 10.81
N TYR A 88 -10.71 4.25 9.62
CA TYR A 88 -9.67 5.23 9.26
C TYR A 88 -10.19 6.66 9.26
N LEU A 89 -11.40 6.89 8.75
CA LEU A 89 -12.04 8.22 8.81
C LEU A 89 -12.24 8.72 10.23
N SER A 90 -12.44 7.82 11.19
CA SER A 90 -12.60 8.22 12.60
C SER A 90 -11.33 8.76 13.24
N GLY A 91 -10.14 8.52 12.68
CA GLY A 91 -8.85 8.89 13.27
C GLY A 91 -8.53 8.19 14.60
N ILE A 92 -9.32 7.19 15.00
CA ILE A 92 -9.17 6.49 16.28
C ILE A 92 -8.39 5.20 16.07
N PRO A 93 -7.17 5.03 16.64
CA PRO A 93 -6.34 3.86 16.38
C PRO A 93 -6.82 2.58 17.09
N SER A 94 -7.79 2.68 17.99
CA SER A 94 -8.30 1.56 18.78
C SER A 94 -9.04 0.53 17.91
N ILE A 95 -8.68 -0.74 18.07
CA ILE A 95 -9.32 -1.89 17.42
C ILE A 95 -10.78 -2.08 17.88
N ASN A 96 -11.15 -1.58 19.06
CA ASN A 96 -12.53 -1.60 19.55
C ASN A 96 -13.44 -0.75 18.66
N LYS A 97 -12.91 0.36 18.09
CA LYS A 97 -13.66 1.19 17.13
C LYS A 97 -13.98 0.40 15.86
N LEU A 98 -13.00 -0.34 15.33
CA LEU A 98 -13.25 -1.25 14.19
C LEU A 98 -14.25 -2.33 14.57
N GLY A 99 -14.13 -2.93 15.76
CA GLY A 99 -15.06 -3.94 16.27
C GLY A 99 -16.50 -3.43 16.34
N TYR A 100 -16.70 -2.20 16.76
CA TYR A 100 -18.02 -1.54 16.77
C TYR A 100 -18.58 -1.34 15.35
N ILE A 101 -17.74 -0.92 14.39
CA ILE A 101 -18.17 -0.65 13.00
C ILE A 101 -18.44 -1.95 12.23
N TYR A 102 -17.54 -2.94 12.34
CA TYR A 102 -17.58 -4.17 11.56
C TYR A 102 -18.36 -5.32 12.25
N GLY A 103 -18.72 -5.14 13.53
CA GLY A 103 -19.36 -6.18 14.35
C GLY A 103 -18.40 -7.20 14.96
N LYS A 104 -17.12 -7.17 14.60
CA LYS A 104 -16.05 -8.01 15.19
C LYS A 104 -14.68 -7.41 14.93
N VAL A 105 -13.71 -7.74 15.81
CA VAL A 105 -12.29 -7.40 15.59
C VAL A 105 -11.61 -8.57 14.88
N PRO A 106 -11.03 -8.40 13.68
CA PRO A 106 -10.22 -9.41 13.01
C PRO A 106 -9.03 -9.86 13.87
N ALA A 107 -8.67 -11.15 13.77
CA ALA A 107 -7.62 -11.75 14.60
C ALA A 107 -6.25 -11.05 14.42
N ILE A 108 -5.94 -10.58 13.21
CA ILE A 108 -4.70 -9.85 12.93
C ILE A 108 -4.59 -8.59 13.79
N TRP A 109 -5.65 -7.79 13.89
CA TRP A 109 -5.64 -6.57 14.68
C TRP A 109 -5.54 -6.84 16.18
N LYS A 110 -6.17 -7.93 16.68
CA LYS A 110 -5.99 -8.35 18.08
C LYS A 110 -4.53 -8.70 18.39
N ARG A 111 -3.83 -9.30 17.44
CA ARG A 111 -2.42 -9.69 17.60
C ARG A 111 -1.48 -8.49 17.52
N MET A 112 -1.83 -7.47 16.72
CA MET A 112 -1.00 -6.28 16.49
C MET A 112 -1.24 -5.16 17.49
N ALA A 113 -2.36 -5.20 18.23
CA ALA A 113 -2.70 -4.16 19.19
C ALA A 113 -1.77 -4.17 20.41
N ASP A 114 -1.49 -2.98 20.90
CA ASP A 114 -0.83 -2.76 22.17
C ASP A 114 -1.74 -3.09 23.38
N ALA A 115 -1.25 -2.91 24.60
CA ALA A 115 -1.99 -3.17 25.81
C ALA A 115 -3.24 -2.29 25.97
N ALA A 116 -3.28 -1.12 25.33
CA ALA A 116 -4.44 -0.21 25.32
C ALA A 116 -5.42 -0.52 24.19
N GLY A 117 -5.11 -1.51 23.34
CA GLY A 117 -5.91 -1.89 22.18
C GLY A 117 -5.74 -0.98 20.98
N ASN A 118 -4.64 -0.24 20.86
CA ASN A 118 -4.35 0.62 19.73
C ASN A 118 -3.39 -0.07 18.76
N VAL A 119 -3.46 0.31 17.49
CA VAL A 119 -2.52 -0.12 16.45
C VAL A 119 -1.90 1.08 15.73
N ASN A 120 -0.60 1.00 15.48
CA ASN A 120 0.13 2.05 14.76
C ASN A 120 -0.17 2.03 13.26
N SER A 121 -0.54 0.88 12.71
CA SER A 121 -0.89 0.70 11.30
C SER A 121 -2.29 1.17 10.93
N ASN A 122 -3.04 1.85 11.85
CA ASN A 122 -4.22 2.60 11.45
C ASN A 122 -3.78 3.82 10.63
N TYR A 123 -3.81 3.68 9.30
CA TYR A 123 -3.38 4.78 8.42
C TYR A 123 -4.25 6.02 8.57
N GLY A 124 -5.53 5.88 8.90
CA GLY A 124 -6.43 7.01 9.15
C GLY A 124 -5.95 7.89 10.31
N TYR A 125 -5.51 7.27 11.41
CA TYR A 125 -4.86 7.97 12.50
C TYR A 125 -3.56 8.63 12.03
N GLN A 126 -2.72 7.92 11.28
CA GLN A 126 -1.42 8.40 10.85
C GLN A 126 -1.49 9.60 9.90
N TRP A 127 -2.37 9.56 8.89
CA TRP A 127 -2.47 10.66 7.93
C TRP A 127 -3.24 11.89 8.45
N GLN A 128 -4.05 11.72 9.52
CA GLN A 128 -4.74 12.83 10.17
C GLN A 128 -3.89 13.55 11.23
N ARG A 129 -2.83 12.91 11.74
CA ARG A 129 -1.94 13.54 12.71
C ARG A 129 -1.42 14.87 12.20
N ASN A 130 -1.36 15.88 13.09
CA ASN A 130 -0.83 17.22 12.79
C ASN A 130 -1.52 17.87 11.57
N ASP A 131 -2.80 17.59 11.36
CA ASP A 131 -3.64 18.19 10.31
C ASP A 131 -3.06 18.02 8.88
N GLN A 132 -2.30 16.96 8.63
CA GLN A 132 -1.57 16.75 7.37
C GLN A 132 -2.49 16.75 6.14
N ILE A 133 -3.72 16.21 6.25
CA ILE A 133 -4.68 16.20 5.13
C ILE A 133 -5.07 17.62 4.74
N ASP A 134 -5.43 18.45 5.71
CA ASP A 134 -5.85 19.82 5.46
C ASP A 134 -4.67 20.66 4.94
N HIS A 135 -3.48 20.47 5.50
CA HIS A 135 -2.26 21.10 5.00
C HIS A 135 -1.97 20.75 3.52
N VAL A 136 -2.08 19.48 3.13
CA VAL A 136 -1.92 19.05 1.72
C VAL A 136 -2.95 19.72 0.81
N ILE A 137 -4.21 19.79 1.25
CA ILE A 137 -5.29 20.43 0.49
C ILE A 137 -4.99 21.93 0.29
N ASP A 138 -4.57 22.63 1.34
CA ASP A 138 -4.26 24.06 1.29
C ASP A 138 -3.04 24.34 0.41
N LEU A 139 -2.01 23.52 0.46
CA LEU A 139 -0.85 23.61 -0.44
C LEU A 139 -1.29 23.47 -1.93
N LEU A 140 -2.12 22.48 -2.24
CA LEU A 140 -2.59 22.24 -3.61
C LEU A 140 -3.57 23.30 -4.10
N LYS A 141 -4.37 23.91 -3.21
CA LYS A 141 -5.21 25.06 -3.54
C LYS A 141 -4.39 26.32 -3.81
N SER A 142 -3.38 26.58 -3.00
CA SER A 142 -2.52 27.76 -3.14
C SER A 142 -1.58 27.68 -4.34
N ASN A 143 -1.07 26.48 -4.63
CA ASN A 143 -0.18 26.23 -5.76
C ASN A 143 -0.39 24.82 -6.35
N LYS A 144 -1.08 24.75 -7.49
CA LYS A 144 -1.34 23.47 -8.20
C LYS A 144 -0.06 22.73 -8.62
N ASN A 145 1.06 23.45 -8.76
CA ASN A 145 2.36 22.89 -9.17
C ASN A 145 3.29 22.61 -7.99
N THR A 146 2.76 22.63 -6.76
CA THR A 146 3.57 22.33 -5.58
C THR A 146 4.16 20.92 -5.63
N ARG A 147 5.38 20.79 -5.14
CA ARG A 147 6.08 19.51 -4.91
C ARG A 147 6.09 19.12 -3.43
N GLN A 148 5.40 19.87 -2.57
CA GLN A 148 5.42 19.73 -1.12
C GLN A 148 4.18 19.01 -0.55
N ALA A 149 3.22 18.64 -1.39
CA ALA A 149 1.97 18.01 -0.97
C ALA A 149 2.19 16.53 -0.60
N ALA A 150 2.85 16.31 0.53
CA ALA A 150 3.17 14.99 1.06
C ALA A 150 2.58 14.78 2.46
N ILE A 151 2.15 13.56 2.74
CA ILE A 151 1.81 13.06 4.06
C ILE A 151 2.94 12.13 4.51
N SER A 152 3.52 12.38 5.69
CA SER A 152 4.45 11.47 6.36
C SER A 152 3.70 10.59 7.34
N ILE A 153 3.83 9.27 7.17
CA ILE A 153 3.29 8.29 8.13
C ILE A 153 4.34 7.97 9.19
N TYR A 154 5.61 7.89 8.79
CA TYR A 154 6.71 7.73 9.72
C TYR A 154 7.05 9.06 10.39
N ASP A 155 7.16 9.01 11.71
CA ASP A 155 7.74 10.05 12.54
C ASP A 155 9.07 9.55 13.09
N ALA A 156 10.15 10.28 12.82
CA ALA A 156 11.50 9.89 13.23
C ALA A 156 11.69 9.81 14.75
N LYS A 157 10.79 10.43 15.53
CA LYS A 157 10.82 10.36 17.00
C LYS A 157 10.11 9.16 17.56
N GLU A 158 9.16 8.57 16.81
CA GLU A 158 8.24 7.56 17.33
C GLU A 158 8.39 6.19 16.66
N HIS A 159 8.56 6.13 15.33
CA HIS A 159 8.44 4.87 14.60
C HIS A 159 9.46 3.79 15.00
N TYR A 160 10.65 4.17 15.45
CA TYR A 160 11.65 3.21 15.93
C TYR A 160 11.25 2.52 17.25
N MET A 161 10.30 3.09 17.98
CA MET A 161 9.75 2.51 19.21
C MET A 161 8.62 1.51 18.95
N TYR A 162 8.13 1.43 17.71
CA TYR A 162 7.07 0.50 17.34
C TYR A 162 7.62 -0.92 17.27
N THR A 163 7.30 -1.73 18.27
CA THR A 163 7.87 -3.10 18.42
C THR A 163 6.97 -4.19 17.85
N HIS A 164 5.65 -4.01 17.88
CA HIS A 164 4.69 -5.01 17.42
C HIS A 164 4.07 -4.66 16.07
N ASP A 165 3.72 -3.40 15.89
CA ASP A 165 2.99 -2.92 14.75
C ASP A 165 3.67 -1.67 14.20
N THR A 166 4.52 -1.86 13.20
CA THR A 166 5.16 -0.78 12.47
C THR A 166 4.43 -0.58 11.14
N PRO A 167 3.90 0.62 10.83
CA PRO A 167 3.23 0.90 9.57
C PRO A 167 4.05 0.42 8.36
N CYS A 168 3.39 -0.20 7.40
CA CYS A 168 4.04 -0.63 6.16
C CYS A 168 4.25 0.54 5.20
N THR A 169 3.36 1.52 5.18
CA THR A 169 3.48 2.75 4.40
C THR A 169 4.27 3.79 5.20
N TYR A 170 5.20 4.49 4.54
CA TYR A 170 5.96 5.57 5.19
C TYR A 170 5.62 6.95 4.64
N ALA A 171 5.14 7.08 3.40
CA ALA A 171 4.76 8.36 2.82
C ALA A 171 3.72 8.23 1.72
N VAL A 172 2.95 9.30 1.53
CA VAL A 172 2.03 9.50 0.40
C VAL A 172 2.30 10.88 -0.21
N GLN A 173 2.43 10.96 -1.54
CA GLN A 173 2.64 12.20 -2.28
C GLN A 173 1.48 12.46 -3.22
N PHE A 174 0.99 13.70 -3.27
CA PHE A 174 -0.04 14.16 -4.20
C PHE A 174 0.53 15.11 -5.23
N THR A 175 0.00 15.05 -6.46
CA THR A 175 0.42 15.89 -7.57
C THR A 175 -0.75 16.16 -8.50
N ILE A 176 -0.95 17.40 -8.93
CA ILE A 176 -1.95 17.75 -9.97
C ILE A 176 -1.27 17.75 -11.33
N ILE A 177 -1.69 16.84 -12.21
CA ILE A 177 -1.26 16.74 -13.61
C ILE A 177 -2.50 16.62 -14.47
N ASP A 178 -2.56 17.33 -15.60
CA ASP A 178 -3.71 17.33 -16.52
C ASP A 178 -5.04 17.61 -15.81
N ASN A 179 -5.02 18.53 -14.85
CA ASN A 179 -6.15 18.90 -14.00
C ASN A 179 -6.80 17.71 -13.26
N LYS A 180 -6.02 16.69 -12.92
CA LYS A 180 -6.40 15.53 -12.12
C LYS A 180 -5.51 15.40 -10.91
N LEU A 181 -6.09 14.96 -9.79
CA LEU A 181 -5.30 14.64 -8.59
C LEU A 181 -4.71 13.24 -8.73
N ASN A 182 -3.39 13.16 -8.83
CA ASN A 182 -2.61 11.92 -8.86
C ASN A 182 -1.98 11.68 -7.49
N MET A 183 -1.75 10.40 -7.16
CA MET A 183 -1.20 10.00 -5.86
C MET A 183 -0.13 8.93 -6.02
N SER A 184 0.93 9.03 -5.22
CA SER A 184 1.96 8.00 -5.07
C SER A 184 2.02 7.54 -3.62
N VAL A 185 2.02 6.22 -3.41
CA VAL A 185 2.12 5.59 -2.09
C VAL A 185 3.43 4.81 -2.02
N TYR A 186 4.16 4.97 -0.91
CA TYR A 186 5.47 4.37 -0.71
C TYR A 186 5.46 3.49 0.53
N MET A 187 5.73 2.19 0.32
CA MET A 187 5.68 1.17 1.36
C MET A 187 7.03 0.47 1.51
N ARG A 188 7.45 0.20 2.77
CA ARG A 188 8.63 -0.64 3.06
C ARG A 188 8.34 -2.12 2.76
N SER A 189 7.10 -2.53 2.95
CA SER A 189 6.66 -3.91 2.81
C SER A 189 5.17 -3.95 2.47
N ASN A 190 4.76 -4.84 1.57
CA ASN A 190 3.35 -5.03 1.26
C ASN A 190 3.06 -6.50 0.94
N ASP A 191 2.27 -7.14 1.78
CA ASP A 191 1.70 -8.45 1.47
C ASP A 191 0.65 -8.29 0.37
N LEU A 192 0.85 -8.98 -0.74
CA LEU A 192 -0.06 -8.89 -1.89
C LEU A 192 -1.46 -9.41 -1.56
N TRP A 193 -1.55 -10.48 -0.74
CA TRP A 193 -2.81 -11.18 -0.51
C TRP A 193 -3.73 -10.44 0.47
N TYR A 194 -3.22 -10.05 1.63
CA TYR A 194 -4.01 -9.37 2.66
C TYR A 194 -3.83 -7.86 2.60
N GLY A 195 -2.58 -7.39 2.52
CA GLY A 195 -2.22 -5.98 2.54
C GLY A 195 -2.66 -5.25 1.29
N PHE A 196 -2.06 -5.50 0.14
CA PHE A 196 -2.34 -4.77 -1.10
C PHE A 196 -3.84 -4.67 -1.42
N CYS A 197 -4.58 -5.77 -1.25
CA CYS A 197 -6.01 -5.79 -1.55
C CYS A 197 -6.81 -4.73 -0.78
N ASN A 198 -6.44 -4.47 0.49
CA ASN A 198 -7.08 -3.49 1.35
C ASN A 198 -6.36 -2.13 1.27
N ASP A 199 -5.03 -2.11 1.32
CA ASP A 199 -4.26 -0.86 1.32
C ASP A 199 -4.56 0.00 0.09
N GLN A 200 -4.54 -0.58 -1.13
CA GLN A 200 -4.86 0.16 -2.33
C GLN A 200 -6.31 0.68 -2.35
N TYR A 201 -7.24 -0.06 -1.70
CA TYR A 201 -8.62 0.39 -1.54
C TYR A 201 -8.66 1.63 -0.64
N GLN A 202 -8.04 1.59 0.53
CA GLN A 202 -8.00 2.69 1.49
C GLN A 202 -7.30 3.92 0.91
N PHE A 203 -6.15 3.75 0.26
CA PHE A 203 -5.44 4.87 -0.38
C PHE A 203 -6.22 5.43 -1.57
N SER A 204 -6.91 4.61 -2.37
CA SER A 204 -7.80 5.10 -3.42
C SER A 204 -8.97 5.93 -2.88
N MET A 205 -9.50 5.55 -1.72
CA MET A 205 -10.54 6.32 -1.03
C MET A 205 -10.00 7.64 -0.47
N LEU A 206 -8.77 7.66 0.07
CA LEU A 206 -8.09 8.89 0.48
C LEU A 206 -7.87 9.83 -0.71
N GLN A 207 -7.37 9.31 -1.84
CA GLN A 207 -7.19 10.09 -3.07
C GLN A 207 -8.50 10.71 -3.54
N LYS A 208 -9.57 9.93 -3.55
CA LYS A 208 -10.92 10.39 -3.91
C LYS A 208 -11.40 11.51 -2.98
N MET A 209 -11.28 11.32 -1.68
CA MET A 209 -11.70 12.31 -0.67
C MET A 209 -10.98 13.67 -0.84
N ILE A 210 -9.67 13.64 -1.07
CA ILE A 210 -8.89 14.87 -1.29
C ILE A 210 -9.24 15.49 -2.65
N ALA A 211 -9.43 14.68 -3.70
CA ALA A 211 -9.84 15.17 -5.02
C ALA A 211 -11.20 15.89 -4.97
N GLU A 212 -12.17 15.34 -4.22
CA GLU A 212 -13.48 15.97 -4.00
C GLU A 212 -13.35 17.32 -3.31
N LYS A 213 -12.52 17.43 -2.26
CA LYS A 213 -12.25 18.71 -1.54
C LYS A 213 -11.54 19.76 -2.42
N LEU A 214 -10.84 19.33 -3.46
CA LEU A 214 -10.18 20.18 -4.45
C LEU A 214 -11.05 20.45 -5.70
N ASN A 215 -12.22 19.85 -5.81
CA ASN A 215 -13.06 19.87 -7.02
C ASN A 215 -12.31 19.39 -8.27
N LEU A 216 -11.50 18.34 -8.13
CA LEU A 216 -10.73 17.76 -9.22
C LEU A 216 -11.16 16.31 -9.47
N PRO A 217 -11.10 15.83 -10.72
CA PRO A 217 -11.19 14.42 -10.99
C PRO A 217 -9.98 13.66 -10.44
N VAL A 218 -10.19 12.38 -10.11
CA VAL A 218 -9.13 11.47 -9.69
C VAL A 218 -8.29 11.10 -10.92
N GLY A 219 -6.96 11.16 -10.77
CA GLY A 219 -5.98 10.72 -11.75
C GLY A 219 -5.47 9.30 -11.46
N TRP A 220 -4.22 9.02 -11.83
CA TRP A 220 -3.60 7.73 -11.55
C TRP A 220 -3.20 7.59 -10.08
N TYR A 221 -3.06 6.33 -9.65
CA TYR A 221 -2.46 5.90 -8.40
C TYR A 221 -1.16 5.16 -8.71
N TYR A 222 -0.04 5.59 -8.12
CA TYR A 222 1.24 4.89 -8.18
C TYR A 222 1.49 4.17 -6.87
N HIS A 223 1.77 2.87 -6.95
CA HIS A 223 2.10 2.02 -5.81
C HIS A 223 3.57 1.63 -5.87
N HIS A 224 4.29 1.89 -4.78
CA HIS A 224 5.65 1.42 -4.61
C HIS A 224 5.75 0.58 -3.33
N ALA A 225 6.27 -0.63 -3.47
CA ALA A 225 6.64 -1.49 -2.35
C ALA A 225 8.11 -1.92 -2.46
N HIS A 226 8.92 -1.58 -1.43
CA HIS A 226 10.29 -2.07 -1.38
C HIS A 226 10.33 -3.61 -1.35
N ASN A 227 9.40 -4.24 -0.62
CA ASN A 227 9.20 -5.68 -0.57
C ASN A 227 7.72 -5.98 -0.84
N LEU A 228 7.39 -6.48 -2.04
CA LEU A 228 6.06 -6.97 -2.40
C LEU A 228 6.08 -8.50 -2.36
N HIS A 229 5.28 -9.12 -1.48
CA HIS A 229 5.40 -10.54 -1.20
C HIS A 229 4.08 -11.29 -1.08
N LEU A 230 4.19 -12.60 -1.15
CA LEU A 230 3.17 -13.59 -0.76
C LEU A 230 3.73 -14.50 0.30
N TYR A 231 2.96 -14.76 1.35
CA TYR A 231 3.26 -15.84 2.29
C TYR A 231 3.19 -17.20 1.60
N ASN A 232 4.05 -18.13 2.01
CA ASN A 232 4.17 -19.46 1.37
C ASN A 232 2.86 -20.26 1.39
N ASP A 233 1.96 -20.02 2.35
CA ASP A 233 0.63 -20.64 2.43
C ASP A 233 -0.39 -20.07 1.42
N LYS A 234 0.01 -19.06 0.61
CA LYS A 234 -0.81 -18.42 -0.44
C LYS A 234 -0.28 -18.67 -1.86
N ILE A 235 0.75 -19.52 -2.02
CA ILE A 235 1.40 -19.79 -3.30
C ILE A 235 0.86 -21.08 -3.96
#